data_59e0a21ebfe9e93bc1782293b0651f67
#
_entry.id   59e0a21ebfe9e93bc1782293b0651f67
#
_cell.length_a   1.000
_cell.length_b   1.000
_cell.length_c   1.000
_cell.angle_alpha   90.00
_cell.angle_beta   90.00
_cell.angle_gamma   90.00
#
_symmetry.space_group_name_H-M   'P 1'
#
loop_
_entity.id
_entity.type
_entity.pdbx_description
1 polymer ?
#
loop_
_entity_poly.entity_id
_entity_poly.type
_entity_poly.pdbx_seq_one_letter_code
_entity_poly.pdbx_strand_id
1 'polypeptide(L)'
;MGFRTKLKITVVKKLSAEDIYGKNLPVTPKYPHLCDRLTEGQEFIVRDTGAMPEGFCPWAWDDLARVVLHLQFGGEFAFNEESNMIAACCTDAIRPVMFKVEKLEH
;
A
#
# COMPACT_ATOMS: atom_id res chain seq x y z
N MET A 1 -12.78 -12.10 18.68
CA MET A 1 -12.13 -10.90 19.20
C MET A 1 -10.67 -10.87 18.76
N GLY A 2 -10.27 -9.79 18.15
CA GLY A 2 -8.90 -9.66 17.66
C GLY A 2 -8.02 -8.88 18.61
N PHE A 3 -6.77 -9.27 18.69
CA PHE A 3 -5.75 -8.43 19.31
C PHE A 3 -5.30 -7.33 18.37
N ARG A 4 -5.67 -7.47 17.09
CA ARG A 4 -5.16 -6.62 16.03
C ARG A 4 -5.99 -5.38 15.89
N THR A 5 -5.31 -4.26 15.73
CA THR A 5 -5.94 -2.99 15.42
C THR A 5 -6.43 -3.01 13.98
N LYS A 6 -7.60 -2.45 13.74
CA LYS A 6 -8.08 -2.25 12.36
C LYS A 6 -7.26 -1.17 11.69
N LEU A 7 -7.03 -1.35 10.40
CA LEU A 7 -6.27 -0.38 9.60
C LEU A 7 -7.09 0.06 8.41
N LYS A 8 -6.71 1.21 7.86
CA LYS A 8 -7.21 1.67 6.57
C LYS A 8 -6.02 1.80 5.62
N ILE A 9 -6.14 1.21 4.43
CA ILE A 9 -5.19 1.38 3.34
C ILE A 9 -5.84 2.29 2.32
N THR A 10 -5.18 3.39 1.99
CA THR A 10 -5.65 4.33 0.98
C THR A 10 -4.70 4.27 -0.21
N VAL A 11 -5.25 4.15 -1.42
CA VAL A 11 -4.46 4.27 -2.65
C VAL A 11 -4.23 5.76 -2.89
N VAL A 12 -3.00 6.20 -2.67
CA VAL A 12 -2.68 7.63 -2.71
C VAL A 12 -2.37 8.08 -4.13
N LYS A 13 -1.55 7.30 -4.85
CA LYS A 13 -1.12 7.69 -6.18
C LYS A 13 -0.66 6.48 -6.97
N LYS A 14 -0.89 6.54 -8.28
CA LYS A 14 -0.33 5.57 -9.24
C LYS A 14 0.64 6.32 -10.14
N LEU A 15 1.78 5.71 -10.41
CA LEU A 15 2.80 6.33 -11.26
C LEU A 15 3.04 5.46 -12.49
N SER A 16 3.31 6.12 -13.62
CA SER A 16 3.74 5.44 -14.83
C SER A 16 5.27 5.28 -14.82
N ALA A 17 5.78 4.41 -15.69
CA ALA A 17 7.22 4.27 -15.85
C ALA A 17 7.86 5.59 -16.28
N GLU A 18 7.16 6.34 -17.13
CA GLU A 18 7.69 7.63 -17.59
C GLU A 18 7.79 8.64 -16.45
N ASP A 19 6.85 8.61 -15.50
CA ASP A 19 6.90 9.49 -14.33
C ASP A 19 8.16 9.28 -13.51
N ILE A 20 8.70 8.06 -13.53
CA ILE A 20 9.83 7.68 -12.68
C ILE A 20 11.13 7.75 -13.43
N TYR A 21 11.16 7.23 -14.65
CA TYR A 21 12.41 7.01 -15.39
C TYR A 21 12.57 7.92 -16.59
N GLY A 22 11.53 8.69 -16.94
CA GLY A 22 11.56 9.46 -18.18
C GLY A 22 11.67 8.53 -19.37
N LYS A 23 12.69 8.74 -20.19
CA LYS A 23 12.93 7.91 -21.38
C LYS A 23 13.88 6.74 -21.12
N ASN A 24 14.46 6.67 -19.93
CA ASN A 24 15.50 5.69 -19.63
C ASN A 24 14.93 4.53 -18.80
N LEU A 25 14.01 3.77 -19.39
CA LEU A 25 13.38 2.65 -18.72
C LEU A 25 14.38 1.51 -18.51
N PRO A 26 14.42 0.92 -17.30
CA PRO A 26 15.31 -0.22 -17.05
C PRO A 26 14.88 -1.49 -17.76
N VAL A 27 13.58 -1.61 -18.05
CA VAL A 27 12.99 -2.71 -18.83
C VAL A 27 11.90 -2.13 -19.71
N THR A 28 11.52 -2.84 -20.75
CA THR A 28 10.45 -2.40 -21.64
C THR A 28 9.18 -3.15 -21.29
N PRO A 29 8.20 -2.48 -20.65
CA PRO A 29 6.98 -3.16 -20.27
C PRO A 29 6.08 -3.43 -21.48
N LYS A 30 5.37 -4.56 -21.46
CA LYS A 30 4.37 -4.85 -22.47
C LYS A 30 3.16 -3.95 -22.35
N TYR A 31 2.84 -3.57 -21.13
CA TYR A 31 1.67 -2.77 -20.83
C TYR A 31 2.14 -1.50 -20.12
N PRO A 32 2.51 -0.46 -20.88
CA PRO A 32 3.22 0.71 -20.33
C PRO A 32 2.31 1.74 -19.66
N HIS A 33 1.12 1.35 -19.26
CA HIS A 33 0.16 2.26 -18.62
C HIS A 33 0.26 2.16 -17.10
N LEU A 34 -0.57 2.92 -16.42
CA LEU A 34 -0.71 2.84 -14.97
C LEU A 34 -1.28 1.48 -14.58
N CYS A 35 -1.05 1.09 -13.33
CA CYS A 35 -1.67 -0.10 -12.77
C CYS A 35 -3.20 0.03 -12.87
N ASP A 36 -3.87 -0.98 -13.40
CA ASP A 36 -5.32 -0.96 -13.61
C ASP A 36 -6.09 -1.72 -12.53
N ARG A 37 -5.40 -2.29 -11.55
CA ARG A 37 -6.06 -3.08 -10.51
C ARG A 37 -6.65 -2.22 -9.40
N LEU A 38 -6.09 -1.03 -9.19
CA LEU A 38 -6.46 -0.14 -8.10
C LEU A 38 -6.71 1.25 -8.64
N THR A 39 -7.52 2.01 -7.92
CA THR A 39 -7.92 3.37 -8.31
C THR A 39 -7.45 4.34 -7.24
N GLU A 40 -6.89 5.48 -7.67
CA GLU A 40 -6.49 6.53 -6.73
C GLU A 40 -7.68 6.98 -5.89
N GLY A 41 -7.45 7.13 -4.59
CA GLY A 41 -8.50 7.47 -3.64
C GLY A 41 -9.25 6.27 -3.06
N GLN A 42 -9.06 5.09 -3.62
CA GLN A 42 -9.74 3.88 -3.14
C GLN A 42 -9.26 3.54 -1.73
N GLU A 43 -10.18 3.11 -0.87
CA GLU A 43 -9.87 2.76 0.51
C GLU A 43 -10.24 1.32 0.80
N PHE A 44 -9.42 0.67 1.60
CA PHE A 44 -9.63 -0.70 2.05
C PHE A 44 -9.48 -0.77 3.56
N ILE A 45 -10.33 -1.53 4.20
CA ILE A 45 -10.25 -1.76 5.64
C ILE A 45 -9.62 -3.12 5.90
N VAL A 46 -8.55 -3.12 6.66
CA VAL A 46 -7.95 -4.37 7.17
C VAL A 46 -8.56 -4.60 8.54
N ARG A 47 -9.35 -5.68 8.63
CA ARG A 47 -10.04 -5.98 9.86
C ARG A 47 -9.11 -6.64 10.89
N ASP A 48 -9.61 -6.81 12.08
CA ASP A 48 -8.85 -7.37 13.19
C ASP A 48 -8.47 -8.84 13.00
N THR A 49 -8.96 -9.48 11.94
CA THR A 49 -8.52 -10.83 11.55
C THR A 49 -7.19 -10.80 10.81
N GLY A 50 -6.80 -9.66 10.27
CA GLY A 50 -5.58 -9.53 9.48
C GLY A 50 -5.66 -10.09 8.07
N ALA A 51 -6.86 -10.47 7.62
CA ALA A 51 -7.04 -11.00 6.26
C ALA A 51 -6.93 -9.88 5.23
N MET A 52 -6.47 -10.23 4.04
CA MET A 52 -6.43 -9.29 2.92
C MET A 52 -7.84 -8.79 2.63
N PRO A 53 -8.03 -7.47 2.50
CA PRO A 53 -9.34 -6.94 2.13
C PRO A 53 -9.78 -7.44 0.76
N GLU A 54 -11.09 -7.62 0.62
CA GLU A 54 -11.65 -8.04 -0.66
C GLU A 54 -11.36 -7.00 -1.74
N GLY A 55 -10.93 -7.47 -2.90
CA GLY A 55 -10.64 -6.60 -4.03
C GLY A 55 -9.25 -5.98 -4.03
N PHE A 56 -8.47 -6.21 -2.98
CA PHE A 56 -7.11 -5.69 -2.93
C PHE A 56 -6.18 -6.52 -3.83
N CYS A 57 -5.07 -5.94 -4.23
CA CYS A 57 -4.10 -6.62 -5.07
C CYS A 57 -3.24 -7.58 -4.23
N PRO A 58 -3.24 -8.88 -4.53
CA PRO A 58 -2.44 -9.82 -3.74
C PRO A 58 -0.94 -9.53 -3.76
N TRP A 59 -0.40 -9.04 -4.88
CA TRP A 59 1.00 -8.67 -4.96
C TRP A 59 1.32 -7.52 -4.00
N ALA A 60 0.50 -6.45 -4.06
CA ALA A 60 0.68 -5.34 -3.14
C ALA A 60 0.47 -5.76 -1.69
N TRP A 61 -0.44 -6.69 -1.44
CA TRP A 61 -0.68 -7.20 -0.10
C TRP A 61 0.59 -7.84 0.49
N ASP A 62 1.30 -8.63 -0.31
CA ASP A 62 2.57 -9.20 0.12
C ASP A 62 3.58 -8.11 0.47
N ASP A 63 3.62 -7.04 -0.30
CA ASP A 63 4.54 -5.94 -0.05
C ASP A 63 4.21 -5.17 1.22
N LEU A 64 2.94 -5.06 1.55
CA LEU A 64 2.48 -4.32 2.72
C LEU A 64 2.43 -5.17 3.99
N ALA A 65 2.61 -6.48 3.88
CA ALA A 65 2.37 -7.40 4.98
C ALA A 65 3.14 -7.02 6.25
N ARG A 66 4.40 -6.61 6.11
CA ARG A 66 5.22 -6.27 7.27
C ARG A 66 4.70 -5.03 8.00
N VAL A 67 4.34 -3.99 7.26
CA VAL A 67 3.83 -2.77 7.90
C VAL A 67 2.44 -2.98 8.46
N VAL A 68 1.62 -3.78 7.78
CA VAL A 68 0.29 -4.14 8.28
C VAL A 68 0.43 -4.87 9.62
N LEU A 69 1.29 -5.89 9.67
CA LEU A 69 1.48 -6.68 10.86
C LEU A 69 1.99 -5.81 12.02
N HIS A 70 2.98 -4.97 11.74
CA HIS A 70 3.57 -4.09 12.73
C HIS A 70 2.53 -3.16 13.35
N LEU A 71 1.73 -2.50 12.51
CA LEU A 71 0.71 -1.57 13.01
C LEU A 71 -0.42 -2.30 13.74
N GLN A 72 -0.82 -3.49 13.25
CA GLN A 72 -1.92 -4.21 13.85
C GLN A 72 -1.61 -4.69 15.27
N PHE A 73 -0.36 -4.97 15.56
CA PHE A 73 0.06 -5.43 16.89
C PHE A 73 0.62 -4.32 17.75
N GLY A 74 0.24 -3.08 17.45
CA GLY A 74 0.55 -1.95 18.32
C GLY A 74 1.85 -1.24 18.00
N GLY A 75 2.54 -1.62 16.93
CA GLY A 75 3.76 -0.95 16.52
C GLY A 75 3.53 0.45 16.01
N GLU A 76 4.58 1.24 16.01
CA GLU A 76 4.58 2.62 15.53
C GLU A 76 5.81 2.86 14.68
N PHE A 77 5.78 3.96 13.92
CA PHE A 77 6.91 4.38 13.08
C PHE A 77 7.45 5.70 13.59
N ALA A 78 8.53 5.63 14.37
CA ALA A 78 9.09 6.80 15.05
C ALA A 78 9.68 7.82 14.08
N PHE A 79 9.97 7.42 12.84
CA PHE A 79 10.55 8.34 11.86
C PHE A 79 9.51 9.22 11.16
N ASN A 80 8.22 9.00 11.39
CA ASN A 80 7.17 9.89 10.93
C ASN A 80 6.70 10.76 12.09
N GLU A 81 6.22 11.96 11.79
CA GLU A 81 5.54 12.76 12.81
C GLU A 81 4.28 12.04 13.29
N GLU A 82 3.51 11.49 12.34
CA GLU A 82 2.36 10.64 12.67
C GLU A 82 2.86 9.21 12.79
N SER A 83 3.11 8.77 14.02
CA SER A 83 3.72 7.46 14.25
C SER A 83 2.78 6.28 13.98
N ASN A 84 1.49 6.54 13.85
CA ASN A 84 0.45 5.52 13.66
C ASN A 84 0.12 5.26 12.19
N MET A 85 0.93 5.75 11.28
CA MET A 85 0.71 5.55 9.84
C MET A 85 2.03 5.54 9.09
N ILE A 86 1.99 5.03 7.87
CA ILE A 86 3.17 4.96 7.02
C ILE A 86 2.75 5.08 5.55
N ALA A 87 3.63 5.64 4.75
CA ALA A 87 3.53 5.56 3.29
C ALA A 87 4.28 4.32 2.83
N ALA A 88 3.69 3.56 1.95
CA ALA A 88 4.27 2.33 1.44
C ALA A 88 3.99 2.21 -0.05
N CYS A 89 4.64 1.27 -0.70
CA CYS A 89 4.59 1.13 -2.15
C CYS A 89 4.63 -0.35 -2.52
N CYS A 90 3.92 -0.73 -3.57
CA CYS A 90 4.10 -2.07 -4.12
C CYS A 90 5.47 -2.17 -4.80
N THR A 91 5.93 -3.40 -5.03
CA THR A 91 7.26 -3.63 -5.62
C THR A 91 7.27 -3.55 -7.14
N ASP A 92 6.18 -3.18 -7.78
CA ASP A 92 6.18 -2.97 -9.23
C ASP A 92 6.88 -1.66 -9.54
N ALA A 93 8.16 -1.76 -9.91
CA ALA A 93 9.00 -0.58 -10.15
C ALA A 93 8.68 0.11 -11.47
N ILE A 94 7.81 -0.46 -12.30
CA ILE A 94 7.42 0.12 -13.60
C ILE A 94 6.08 0.84 -13.49
N ARG A 95 5.15 0.30 -12.70
CA ARG A 95 3.82 0.91 -12.51
C ARG A 95 3.48 0.90 -11.03
N PRO A 96 4.27 1.59 -10.20
CA PRO A 96 4.05 1.49 -8.76
C PRO A 96 2.78 2.17 -8.31
N VAL A 97 2.25 1.65 -7.23
CA VAL A 97 1.10 2.23 -6.54
C VAL A 97 1.56 2.61 -5.13
N MET A 98 1.31 3.84 -4.76
CA MET A 98 1.68 4.38 -3.45
C MET A 98 0.47 4.30 -2.53
N PHE A 99 0.71 3.86 -1.30
CA PHE A 99 -0.34 3.66 -0.32
C PHE A 99 -0.05 4.44 0.96
N LYS A 100 -1.12 4.77 1.67
CA LYS A 100 -1.04 5.18 3.06
C LYS A 100 -1.71 4.08 3.88
N VAL A 101 -1.02 3.60 4.90
CA VAL A 101 -1.56 2.60 5.83
C VAL A 101 -1.63 3.26 7.20
N GLU A 102 -2.82 3.27 7.79
CA GLU A 102 -3.03 3.99 9.05
C GLU A 102 -3.91 3.20 10.00
N LYS A 103 -3.63 3.35 11.29
CA LYS A 103 -4.48 2.75 12.32
C LYS A 103 -5.80 3.49 12.37
N LEU A 104 -6.87 2.74 12.56
CA LEU A 104 -8.18 3.32 12.83
C LEU A 104 -8.39 3.37 14.33
N GLU A 105 -8.94 4.47 14.79
CA GLU A 105 -9.29 4.59 16.20
C GLU A 105 -10.56 3.79 16.48
N HIS A 106 -10.66 3.30 17.70
CA HIS A 106 -11.77 2.49 18.15
C HIS A 106 -12.87 3.33 18.77
#